data_4131368424a2615b98acff8fb333aacb
#
_entry.id   4131368424a2615b98acff8fb333aacb
#
_cell.length_a   1.000
_cell.length_b   1.000
_cell.length_c   1.000
_cell.angle_alpha   90.00
_cell.angle_beta   90.00
_cell.angle_gamma   90.00
#
_symmetry.space_group_name_H-M   'P 1'
#
loop_
_entity.id
_entity.type
_entity.pdbx_description
1 polymer ?
#
loop_
_entity_poly.entity_id
_entity_poly.type
_entity_poly.pdbx_seq_one_letter_code
_entity_poly.pdbx_strand_id
1 'polypeptide(L)'
;MEQKNGQSVYEVMTKYAGEVIAEMAGAIFTTRNFIEAFADKHEIIYVELLFAAYKNDRSRVFHRVHSQIGAYLSENQEKLDIKKTRRLMTRNPFGRENEVQEWRKKE
;
A
#
# COMPACT_ATOMS: atom_id res chain seq x y z
N MET A 1 3.43 -13.97 -24.46
CA MET A 1 3.47 -13.70 -23.68
C MET A 1 3.54 -12.74 -23.12
N GLU A 2 3.31 -12.35 -22.70
CA GLU A 2 3.30 -11.56 -22.11
C GLU A 2 4.05 -11.31 -21.28
N GLN A 3 4.59 -10.93 -21.26
CA GLN A 3 5.30 -10.70 -20.39
C GLN A 3 5.06 -9.72 -19.56
N LYS A 4 5.20 -9.93 -18.54
CA LYS A 4 4.94 -8.97 -17.68
C LYS A 4 5.96 -7.99 -17.67
N ASN A 5 5.62 -6.73 -17.56
CA ASN A 5 6.55 -5.68 -17.43
C ASN A 5 6.63 -5.36 -15.97
N GLY A 6 7.39 -6.08 -15.25
CA GLY A 6 7.52 -5.87 -13.84
C GLY A 6 6.53 -6.71 -13.07
N GLN A 7 6.53 -6.55 -11.78
CA GLN A 7 5.69 -7.33 -10.89
C GLN A 7 4.38 -6.63 -10.64
N SER A 8 3.35 -7.41 -10.36
CA SER A 8 2.08 -6.83 -9.97
C SER A 8 2.19 -6.30 -8.54
N VAL A 9 1.24 -5.45 -8.18
CA VAL A 9 1.21 -4.93 -6.82
C VAL A 9 1.13 -6.07 -5.80
N TYR A 10 0.28 -7.07 -6.07
CA TYR A 10 0.14 -8.18 -5.12
C TYR A 10 1.41 -8.99 -4.96
N GLU A 11 2.14 -9.21 -6.04
CA GLU A 11 3.41 -9.93 -5.96
C GLU A 11 4.41 -9.18 -5.10
N VAL A 12 4.49 -7.87 -5.29
CA VAL A 12 5.40 -7.04 -4.52
C VAL A 12 4.99 -7.00 -3.06
N MET A 13 3.70 -6.88 -2.79
CA MET A 13 3.23 -6.84 -1.42
C MET A 13 3.48 -8.17 -0.71
N THR A 14 3.30 -9.27 -1.42
CA THR A 14 3.59 -10.59 -0.83
C THR A 14 5.03 -10.67 -0.37
N LYS A 15 5.92 -10.02 -1.08
CA LYS A 15 7.33 -10.08 -0.77
C LYS A 15 7.74 -9.13 0.35
N TYR A 16 7.15 -7.95 0.40
CA TYR A 16 7.68 -6.89 1.25
C TYR A 16 6.75 -6.38 2.35
N ALA A 17 5.44 -6.63 2.27
CA ALA A 17 4.50 -5.98 3.19
C ALA A 17 4.78 -6.34 4.65
N GLY A 18 5.06 -7.60 4.93
CA GLY A 18 5.31 -8.02 6.31
C GLY A 18 6.51 -7.31 6.92
N GLU A 19 7.55 -7.20 6.14
CA GLU A 19 8.77 -6.55 6.59
C GLU A 19 8.53 -5.06 6.87
N VAL A 20 7.81 -4.39 5.98
CA VAL A 20 7.52 -2.98 6.16
C VAL A 20 6.69 -2.76 7.42
N ILE A 21 5.66 -3.58 7.62
CA ILE A 21 4.83 -3.44 8.81
C ILE A 21 5.65 -3.67 10.07
N ALA A 22 6.50 -4.68 10.06
CA ALA A 22 7.30 -5.01 11.23
C ALA A 22 8.22 -3.84 11.61
N GLU A 23 8.68 -3.08 10.65
CA GLU A 23 9.60 -1.97 10.91
C GLU A 23 8.89 -0.66 11.23
N MET A 24 7.59 -0.57 11.00
CA MET A 24 6.88 0.65 11.34
C MET A 24 6.74 0.76 12.86
N ALA A 25 6.95 1.97 13.35
CA ALA A 25 6.84 2.20 14.79
C ALA A 25 5.37 2.18 15.22
N GLY A 26 5.13 1.74 16.46
CA GLY A 26 3.78 1.79 17.01
C GLY A 26 2.92 0.62 16.60
N ALA A 27 1.79 0.49 17.28
CA ALA A 27 0.88 -0.61 17.05
C ALA A 27 -0.21 -0.28 16.04
N ILE A 28 -0.40 0.99 15.75
CA ILE A 28 -1.50 1.46 14.90
C ILE A 28 -0.92 2.24 13.73
N PHE A 29 -1.44 1.99 12.54
CA PHE A 29 -1.02 2.72 11.36
C PHE A 29 -2.18 2.77 10.36
N THR A 30 -2.10 3.69 9.41
CA THR A 30 -3.10 3.77 8.35
C THR A 30 -2.50 3.19 7.07
N THR A 31 -3.38 2.91 6.11
CA THR A 31 -2.90 2.48 4.80
C THR A 31 -1.93 3.51 4.22
N ARG A 32 -2.22 4.80 4.43
CA ARG A 32 -1.31 5.85 3.96
C ARG A 32 0.07 5.73 4.62
N ASN A 33 0.09 5.54 5.94
CA ASN A 33 1.36 5.36 6.63
C ASN A 33 2.14 4.20 6.06
N PHE A 34 1.44 3.10 5.76
CA PHE A 34 2.09 1.94 5.18
C PHE A 34 2.68 2.27 3.81
N ILE A 35 1.90 2.94 2.95
CA ILE A 35 2.37 3.28 1.61
C ILE A 35 3.60 4.19 1.70
N GLU A 36 3.58 5.16 2.60
CA GLU A 36 4.72 6.06 2.78
C GLU A 36 5.95 5.30 3.25
N ALA A 37 5.77 4.38 4.19
CA ALA A 37 6.90 3.59 4.69
C ALA A 37 7.45 2.68 3.60
N PHE A 38 6.56 2.06 2.83
CA PHE A 38 6.99 1.21 1.72
C PHE A 38 7.73 2.02 0.67
N ALA A 39 7.20 3.18 0.30
CA ALA A 39 7.82 4.01 -0.72
C ALA A 39 9.18 4.52 -0.26
N ASP A 40 9.32 4.79 1.03
CA ASP A 40 10.58 5.27 1.56
C ASP A 40 11.63 4.17 1.58
N LYS A 41 11.23 2.98 2.02
CA LYS A 41 12.16 1.86 2.13
C LYS A 41 12.51 1.23 0.79
N HIS A 42 11.54 1.14 -0.10
CA HIS A 42 11.71 0.48 -1.40
C HIS A 42 11.33 1.42 -2.52
N GLU A 43 12.00 2.55 -2.57
CA GLU A 43 11.63 3.61 -3.49
C GLU A 43 11.63 3.17 -4.95
N ILE A 44 12.66 2.46 -5.35
CA ILE A 44 12.77 2.04 -6.75
C ILE A 44 11.63 1.11 -7.12
N ILE A 45 11.30 0.18 -6.22
CA ILE A 45 10.22 -0.76 -6.48
C ILE A 45 8.88 -0.02 -6.56
N TYR A 46 8.68 0.95 -5.67
CA TYR A 46 7.46 1.74 -5.70
C TYR A 46 7.33 2.50 -7.02
N VAL A 47 8.42 3.11 -7.48
CA VAL A 47 8.40 3.81 -8.75
C VAL A 47 8.11 2.86 -9.90
N GLU A 48 8.67 1.66 -9.85
CA GLU A 48 8.40 0.66 -10.89
C GLU A 48 6.94 0.25 -10.93
N LEU A 49 6.30 0.13 -9.76
CA LEU A 49 4.87 -0.17 -9.72
C LEU A 49 4.06 0.93 -10.37
N LEU A 50 4.42 2.18 -10.06
CA LEU A 50 3.72 3.31 -10.67
C LEU A 50 3.93 3.35 -12.17
N PHE A 51 5.15 3.07 -12.61
CA PHE A 51 5.45 3.09 -14.03
C PHE A 51 4.72 2.00 -14.78
N ALA A 52 4.65 0.80 -14.20
CA ALA A 52 3.90 -0.28 -14.83
C ALA A 52 2.43 0.07 -14.94
N ALA A 53 1.87 0.68 -13.90
CA ALA A 53 0.49 1.12 -13.95
C ALA A 53 0.28 2.21 -15.00
N TYR A 54 1.23 3.13 -15.11
CA TYR A 54 1.18 4.21 -16.09
C TYR A 54 1.20 3.64 -17.52
N LYS A 55 2.03 2.66 -17.76
CA LYS A 55 2.12 2.05 -19.09
C LYS A 55 0.83 1.34 -19.46
N ASN A 56 0.15 0.81 -18.48
CA ASN A 56 -1.11 0.13 -18.71
C ASN A 56 -2.24 1.13 -18.99
N ASP A 57 -2.29 2.19 -18.21
CA ASP A 57 -3.30 3.23 -18.34
C ASP A 57 -2.76 4.48 -17.65
N ARG A 58 -2.72 5.60 -18.35
CA ARG A 58 -2.13 6.81 -17.81
C ARG A 58 -2.98 7.52 -16.77
N SER A 59 -4.24 7.12 -16.61
CA SER A 59 -5.12 7.84 -15.70
C SER A 59 -5.05 7.30 -14.29
N ARG A 60 -5.13 8.19 -13.32
CA ARG A 60 -5.29 7.85 -11.91
C ARG A 60 -4.28 6.81 -11.42
N VAL A 61 -3.02 6.99 -11.81
CA VAL A 61 -1.99 6.00 -11.52
C VAL A 61 -1.81 5.78 -10.02
N PHE A 62 -1.67 6.87 -9.25
CA PHE A 62 -1.50 6.72 -7.80
C PHE A 62 -2.70 6.04 -7.19
N HIS A 63 -3.90 6.48 -7.56
CA HIS A 63 -5.11 5.90 -6.98
C HIS A 63 -5.19 4.40 -7.25
N ARG A 64 -4.90 3.97 -8.47
CA ARG A 64 -5.01 2.56 -8.81
C ARG A 64 -3.99 1.72 -8.05
N VAL A 65 -2.75 2.17 -7.97
CA VAL A 65 -1.73 1.42 -7.25
C VAL A 65 -2.04 1.40 -5.76
N HIS A 66 -2.39 2.55 -5.19
CA HIS A 66 -2.66 2.62 -3.75
C HIS A 66 -3.89 1.82 -3.37
N SER A 67 -4.91 1.79 -4.23
CA SER A 67 -6.09 0.98 -3.95
C SER A 67 -5.76 -0.51 -3.92
N GLN A 68 -4.88 -0.95 -4.80
CA GLN A 68 -4.47 -2.35 -4.80
C GLN A 68 -3.65 -2.69 -3.56
N ILE A 69 -2.83 -1.76 -3.10
CA ILE A 69 -2.09 -1.97 -1.86
C ILE A 69 -3.07 -2.12 -0.69
N GLY A 70 -4.04 -1.21 -0.62
CA GLY A 70 -5.04 -1.30 0.44
C GLY A 70 -5.83 -2.60 0.38
N ALA A 71 -6.19 -3.03 -0.83
CA ALA A 71 -6.91 -4.29 -0.99
C ALA A 71 -6.07 -5.47 -0.51
N TYR A 72 -4.77 -5.44 -0.81
CA TYR A 72 -3.90 -6.51 -0.35
C TYR A 72 -3.87 -6.59 1.18
N LEU A 73 -3.75 -5.45 1.84
CA LEU A 73 -3.75 -5.44 3.30
C LEU A 73 -5.06 -6.00 3.84
N SER A 74 -6.17 -5.63 3.23
CA SER A 74 -7.47 -6.08 3.68
C SER A 74 -7.65 -7.59 3.51
N GLU A 75 -7.12 -8.14 2.44
CA GLU A 75 -7.30 -9.55 2.13
C GLU A 75 -6.30 -10.44 2.86
N ASN A 76 -5.26 -9.87 3.43
CA ASN A 76 -4.20 -10.65 4.05
C ASN A 76 -3.98 -10.31 5.51
N GLN A 77 -5.05 -9.93 6.20
CA GLN A 77 -4.95 -9.50 7.59
C GLN A 77 -4.33 -10.56 8.48
N GLU A 78 -4.74 -11.80 8.31
CA GLU A 78 -4.20 -12.86 9.16
C GLU A 78 -2.74 -13.15 8.86
N LYS A 79 -2.41 -13.19 7.58
CA LYS A 79 -1.04 -13.43 7.18
C LYS A 79 -0.10 -12.34 7.68
N LEU A 80 -0.57 -11.12 7.72
CA LEU A 80 0.23 -9.98 8.13
C LEU A 80 0.12 -9.67 9.62
N ASP A 81 -0.73 -10.39 10.33
CA ASP A 81 -0.97 -10.15 11.76
C ASP A 81 -1.42 -8.73 12.02
N ILE A 82 -2.38 -8.27 11.23
CA ILE A 82 -2.99 -6.97 11.43
C ILE A 82 -4.49 -7.12 11.47
N LYS A 83 -5.14 -6.10 11.98
CA LYS A 83 -6.58 -6.09 12.12
C LYS A 83 -7.12 -4.74 11.72
N LYS A 84 -8.19 -4.77 10.94
CA LYS A 84 -8.88 -3.56 10.55
C LYS A 84 -9.56 -2.96 11.78
N THR A 85 -9.43 -1.65 11.97
CA THR A 85 -10.06 -0.99 13.11
C THR A 85 -11.16 -0.05 12.67
N ARG A 86 -10.80 1.08 12.10
CA ARG A 86 -11.81 2.08 11.73
C ARG A 86 -11.33 2.85 10.52
N ARG A 87 -12.22 3.65 9.97
CA ARG A 87 -11.85 4.55 8.91
C ARG A 87 -11.73 5.95 9.47
N LEU A 88 -10.75 6.67 8.98
CA LEU A 88 -10.46 8.01 9.44
C LEU A 88 -10.56 8.99 8.27
N MET A 89 -11.03 10.19 8.56
CA MET A 89 -10.98 11.26 7.58
C MET A 89 -9.68 12.01 7.75
N THR A 90 -8.92 12.12 6.67
CA THR A 90 -7.66 12.85 6.69
C THR A 90 -7.60 13.75 5.48
N ARG A 91 -6.60 14.61 5.43
CA ARG A 91 -6.36 15.42 4.25
C ARG A 91 -5.21 14.83 3.48
N ASN A 92 -5.40 14.70 2.17
CA ASN A 92 -4.30 14.27 1.32
C ASN A 92 -3.38 15.46 1.07
N PRO A 93 -2.24 15.26 0.40
CA PRO A 93 -1.29 16.34 0.17
C PRO A 93 -1.85 17.53 -0.61
N PHE A 94 -2.98 17.34 -1.27
CA PHE A 94 -3.61 18.41 -2.04
C PHE A 94 -4.70 19.11 -1.26
N GLY A 95 -4.81 18.86 0.05
CA GLY A 95 -5.76 19.52 0.91
C GLY A 95 -7.17 18.99 0.86
N ARG A 96 -7.40 17.89 0.15
CA ARG A 96 -8.73 17.30 0.06
C ARG A 96 -8.95 16.30 1.14
N GLU A 97 -10.16 16.25 1.66
CA GLU A 97 -10.51 15.25 2.63
C GLU A 97 -10.59 13.89 1.98
N ASN A 98 -10.13 12.88 2.68
CA ASN A 98 -10.05 11.55 2.14
C ASN A 98 -10.20 10.54 3.27
N GLU A 99 -10.91 9.46 3.00
CA GLU A 99 -11.08 8.41 3.98
C GLU A 99 -9.94 7.42 3.87
N VAL A 100 -9.40 7.02 5.01
CA VAL A 100 -8.29 6.06 5.03
C VAL A 100 -8.55 5.02 6.10
N GLN A 101 -8.17 3.78 5.82
CA GLN A 101 -8.35 2.67 6.75
C GLN A 101 -7.23 2.68 7.77
N GLU A 102 -7.61 2.51 9.04
CA GLU A 102 -6.65 2.33 10.13
C GLU A 102 -6.51 0.85 10.44
N TRP A 103 -5.30 0.46 10.78
CA TRP A 103 -4.94 -0.93 11.09
C TRP A 103 -4.27 -0.99 12.44
N ARG A 104 -4.40 -2.14 13.10
CA ARG A 104 -3.71 -2.39 14.35
C ARG A 104 -2.91 -3.69 14.21
N LYS A 105 -1.66 -3.67 14.64
CA LYS A 105 -0.86 -4.89 14.66
C LYS A 105 -1.37 -5.79 15.76
N LYS A 106 -1.51 -7.06 15.46
CA LYS A 106 -1.89 -8.04 16.49
C LYS A 106 -0.65 -8.39 17.29
N GLU A 107 -0.88 -8.80 18.51
CA GLU A 107 0.24 -9.19 19.36
C GLU A 107 0.47 -10.66 19.39
#